data_4b89864fe60ce97aa490dd3cda72011e
#
_entry.id   4b89864fe60ce97aa490dd3cda72011e
#
_cell.length_a   1.000
_cell.length_b   1.000
_cell.length_c   1.000
_cell.angle_alpha   90.00
_cell.angle_beta   90.00
_cell.angle_gamma   90.00
#
_symmetry.space_group_name_H-M   'P 1'
#
loop_
_entity.id
_entity.type
_entity.pdbx_description
1 polymer ?
#
loop_
_entity_poly.entity_id
_entity_poly.type
_entity_poly.pdbx_seq_one_letter_code
_entity_poly.pdbx_strand_id
1 'polypeptide(L)'
;MAASETPAKGDMPALIAKVAALQNLKEYAELNWAGTFEDYLAIVRKNPAVTRSAFQRVYDMILSYGQEEYIDNKKRLIRYNFFKDEQHAGRDAIFGLDIPRRRLVSVLHSAAQRYGTERRVILLHGPVGSSKSTIARLIKRGMEEYSRTPRGLCTPTSGRSPRS
;
A
#
# COMPACT_ATOMS: atom_id res chain seq x y z
N MET A 1 41.45 -31.87 -11.20
CA MET A 1 42.10 -30.86 -10.33
C MET A 1 41.51 -29.51 -10.74
N ALA A 2 40.49 -29.05 -10.04
CA ALA A 2 39.90 -27.74 -10.26
C ALA A 2 40.43 -26.81 -9.19
N ALA A 3 41.15 -25.75 -9.63
CA ALA A 3 41.70 -24.73 -8.75
C ALA A 3 40.57 -23.85 -8.20
N SER A 4 40.46 -23.80 -6.90
CA SER A 4 39.57 -22.86 -6.18
C SER A 4 40.24 -21.48 -6.20
N GLU A 5 39.68 -20.56 -7.02
CA GLU A 5 40.08 -19.16 -6.95
C GLU A 5 39.46 -18.51 -5.70
N THR A 6 40.36 -18.21 -4.76
CA THR A 6 40.05 -17.38 -3.59
C THR A 6 39.89 -15.94 -4.08
N PRO A 7 38.80 -15.22 -3.74
CA PRO A 7 38.63 -13.84 -4.17
C PRO A 7 39.71 -12.94 -3.53
N ALA A 8 40.35 -12.14 -4.36
CA ALA A 8 41.45 -11.26 -3.99
C ALA A 8 40.99 -10.22 -2.94
N LYS A 9 41.82 -10.03 -1.93
CA LYS A 9 41.65 -9.15 -0.75
C LYS A 9 41.57 -7.66 -1.06
N GLY A 10 41.51 -7.27 -2.35
CA GLY A 10 41.50 -5.88 -2.85
C GLY A 10 40.13 -5.25 -3.08
N ASP A 11 39.04 -6.04 -3.17
CA ASP A 11 37.72 -5.54 -3.60
C ASP A 11 36.74 -5.15 -2.48
N MET A 12 37.10 -5.37 -1.23
CA MET A 12 36.23 -5.06 -0.09
C MET A 12 35.89 -3.56 0.04
N PRO A 13 36.83 -2.61 -0.09
CA PRO A 13 36.47 -1.18 -0.02
C PRO A 13 35.59 -0.74 -1.16
N ALA A 14 35.78 -1.27 -2.37
CA ALA A 14 34.95 -0.97 -3.53
C ALA A 14 33.52 -1.56 -3.40
N LEU A 15 33.38 -2.73 -2.77
CA LEU A 15 32.10 -3.36 -2.48
C LEU A 15 31.32 -2.59 -1.39
N ILE A 16 32.01 -2.16 -0.34
CA ILE A 16 31.44 -1.32 0.72
C ILE A 16 30.98 0.03 0.15
N ALA A 17 31.78 0.65 -0.72
CA ALA A 17 31.42 1.89 -1.40
C ALA A 17 30.20 1.71 -2.33
N LYS A 18 30.09 0.58 -3.02
CA LYS A 18 28.90 0.25 -3.83
C LYS A 18 27.67 0.02 -2.97
N VAL A 19 27.78 -0.69 -1.86
CA VAL A 19 26.66 -0.89 -0.91
C VAL A 19 26.24 0.43 -0.29
N ALA A 20 27.18 1.30 0.10
CA ALA A 20 26.87 2.62 0.62
C ALA A 20 26.21 3.55 -0.44
N ALA A 21 26.60 3.41 -1.69
CA ALA A 21 25.96 4.14 -2.81
C ALA A 21 24.54 3.62 -3.13
N LEU A 22 24.28 2.32 -2.89
CA LEU A 22 22.95 1.73 -3.01
C LEU A 22 22.02 2.12 -1.84
N GLN A 23 22.58 2.40 -0.68
CA GLN A 23 21.84 2.97 0.46
C GLN A 23 21.71 4.48 0.25
N ASN A 24 20.64 4.91 -0.41
CA ASN A 24 20.36 6.32 -0.62
C ASN A 24 19.93 6.97 0.70
N LEU A 25 20.91 7.27 1.56
CA LEU A 25 20.69 7.90 2.87
C LEU A 25 19.93 9.23 2.77
N LYS A 26 20.09 9.95 1.64
CA LYS A 26 19.32 11.18 1.37
C LYS A 26 17.84 10.86 1.12
N GLU A 27 17.55 9.83 0.35
CA GLU A 27 16.19 9.38 0.11
C GLU A 27 15.53 8.84 1.39
N TYR A 28 16.30 8.11 2.21
CA TYR A 28 15.85 7.66 3.52
C TYR A 28 15.55 8.85 4.45
N ALA A 29 16.41 9.84 4.52
CA ALA A 29 16.20 11.05 5.32
C ALA A 29 15.00 11.89 4.81
N GLU A 30 14.79 11.94 3.49
CA GLU A 30 13.62 12.61 2.88
C GLU A 30 12.31 11.86 3.17
N LEU A 31 12.35 10.53 3.31
CA LEU A 31 11.19 9.70 3.61
C LEU A 31 10.89 9.61 5.12
N ASN A 32 11.88 9.86 5.96
CA ASN A 32 11.75 9.81 7.42
C ASN A 32 11.79 11.24 7.99
N TRP A 33 10.60 11.82 8.10
CA TRP A 33 10.46 13.13 8.70
C TRP A 33 10.79 13.10 10.19
N ALA A 34 11.62 14.03 10.65
CA ALA A 34 11.90 14.30 12.06
C ALA A 34 11.64 15.77 12.35
N GLY A 35 10.87 16.07 13.37
CA GLY A 35 10.52 17.43 13.75
C GLY A 35 9.91 17.49 15.14
N THR A 36 9.61 18.70 15.62
CA THR A 36 8.92 18.95 16.88
C THR A 36 7.42 18.66 16.75
N PHE A 37 6.73 18.58 17.88
CA PHE A 37 5.26 18.44 17.88
C PHE A 37 4.58 19.67 17.25
N GLU A 38 5.15 20.85 17.40
CA GLU A 38 4.63 22.09 16.80
C GLU A 38 4.73 22.04 15.26
N ASP A 39 5.86 21.54 14.72
CA ASP A 39 6.03 21.31 13.29
C ASP A 39 4.98 20.34 12.76
N TYR A 40 4.72 19.24 13.50
CA TYR A 40 3.67 18.30 13.15
C TYR A 40 2.29 18.95 13.11
N LEU A 41 1.93 19.78 14.10
CA LEU A 41 0.66 20.51 14.10
C LEU A 41 0.54 21.47 12.91
N ALA A 42 1.62 22.15 12.56
CA ALA A 42 1.63 23.03 11.37
C ALA A 42 1.36 22.24 10.08
N ILE A 43 1.89 21.01 9.99
CA ILE A 43 1.64 20.09 8.87
C ILE A 43 0.18 19.65 8.84
N VAL A 44 -0.36 19.21 9.99
CA VAL A 44 -1.77 18.77 10.10
C VAL A 44 -2.73 19.89 9.70
N ARG A 45 -2.41 21.15 10.08
CA ARG A 45 -3.20 22.32 9.66
C ARG A 45 -3.21 22.53 8.15
N LYS A 46 -2.08 22.26 7.47
CA LYS A 46 -1.98 22.37 6.00
C LYS A 46 -2.60 21.18 5.29
N ASN A 47 -2.44 19.99 5.83
CA ASN A 47 -2.94 18.75 5.25
C ASN A 47 -3.54 17.82 6.31
N PRO A 48 -4.84 17.95 6.63
CA PRO A 48 -5.50 17.08 7.60
C PRO A 48 -5.46 15.59 7.24
N ALA A 49 -5.22 15.25 5.97
CA ALA A 49 -5.14 13.87 5.49
C ALA A 49 -3.99 13.06 6.11
N VAL A 50 -2.99 13.74 6.69
CA VAL A 50 -1.87 13.10 7.42
C VAL A 50 -2.37 12.34 8.66
N THR A 51 -3.48 12.76 9.28
CA THR A 51 -4.06 12.15 10.49
C THR A 51 -5.02 11.00 10.22
N ARG A 52 -5.15 10.56 8.96
CA ARG A 52 -6.05 9.46 8.61
C ARG A 52 -5.67 8.16 9.33
N SER A 53 -6.68 7.45 9.82
CA SER A 53 -6.51 6.13 10.42
C SER A 53 -6.07 5.10 9.35
N ALA A 54 -5.53 3.97 9.80
CA ALA A 54 -5.15 2.87 8.90
C ALA A 54 -6.33 2.42 8.02
N PHE A 55 -7.54 2.32 8.58
CA PHE A 55 -8.75 1.93 7.83
C PHE A 55 -9.13 2.97 6.77
N GLN A 56 -9.04 4.26 7.09
CA GLN A 56 -9.27 5.33 6.12
C GLN A 56 -8.27 5.24 4.96
N ARG A 57 -7.01 5.02 5.27
CA ARG A 57 -5.96 4.89 4.24
C ARG A 57 -6.17 3.66 3.35
N VAL A 58 -6.52 2.50 3.93
CA VAL A 58 -6.82 1.29 3.16
C VAL A 58 -8.04 1.51 2.26
N TYR A 59 -9.08 2.16 2.77
CA TYR A 59 -10.28 2.46 1.99
C TYR A 59 -9.97 3.44 0.85
N ASP A 60 -9.26 4.54 1.14
CA ASP A 60 -8.84 5.53 0.14
C ASP A 60 -7.94 4.90 -0.92
N MET A 61 -7.05 4.00 -0.53
CA MET A 61 -6.20 3.23 -1.44
C MET A 61 -7.06 2.40 -2.40
N ILE A 62 -8.04 1.64 -1.90
CA ILE A 62 -8.93 0.84 -2.77
C ILE A 62 -9.69 1.73 -3.75
N LEU A 63 -10.18 2.89 -3.30
CA LEU A 63 -10.90 3.84 -4.15
C LEU A 63 -10.00 4.50 -5.20
N SER A 64 -8.71 4.69 -4.90
CA SER A 64 -7.76 5.34 -5.82
C SER A 64 -7.56 4.56 -7.13
N TYR A 65 -7.82 3.25 -7.13
CA TYR A 65 -7.80 2.41 -8.33
C TYR A 65 -9.08 2.51 -9.18
N GLY A 66 -10.09 3.23 -8.66
CA GLY A 66 -11.38 3.39 -9.33
C GLY A 66 -12.38 2.28 -9.03
N GLN A 67 -13.63 2.59 -9.37
CA GLN A 67 -14.76 1.67 -9.21
C GLN A 67 -15.65 1.71 -10.44
N GLU A 68 -16.29 0.60 -10.76
CA GLU A 68 -17.23 0.45 -11.87
C GLU A 68 -18.57 -0.01 -11.34
N GLU A 69 -19.63 0.64 -11.78
CA GLU A 69 -20.99 0.18 -11.51
C GLU A 69 -21.45 -0.72 -12.67
N TYR A 70 -22.00 -1.87 -12.33
CA TYR A 70 -22.61 -2.76 -13.31
C TYR A 70 -23.92 -3.34 -12.76
N ILE A 71 -24.77 -3.75 -13.67
CA ILE A 71 -26.06 -4.36 -13.32
C ILE A 71 -25.94 -5.88 -13.53
N ASP A 72 -26.14 -6.62 -12.46
CA ASP A 72 -26.25 -8.08 -12.49
C ASP A 72 -27.58 -8.49 -11.86
N ASN A 73 -28.35 -9.33 -12.57
CA ASN A 73 -29.67 -9.81 -12.12
C ASN A 73 -30.57 -8.70 -11.54
N LYS A 74 -30.67 -7.57 -12.23
CA LYS A 74 -31.45 -6.38 -11.82
C LYS A 74 -30.95 -5.69 -10.55
N LYS A 75 -29.75 -6.04 -10.04
CA LYS A 75 -29.13 -5.40 -8.89
C LYS A 75 -27.93 -4.57 -9.35
N ARG A 76 -27.85 -3.33 -8.89
CA ARG A 76 -26.66 -2.50 -9.09
C ARG A 76 -25.55 -3.01 -8.16
N LEU A 77 -24.45 -3.39 -8.74
CA LEU A 77 -23.27 -3.87 -8.04
C LEU A 77 -22.08 -2.95 -8.35
N ILE A 78 -21.22 -2.77 -7.35
CA ILE A 78 -19.98 -2.01 -7.50
C ILE A 78 -18.84 -3.01 -7.56
N ARG A 79 -18.00 -2.86 -8.58
CA ARG A 79 -16.74 -3.58 -8.73
C ARG A 79 -15.60 -2.61 -8.50
N TYR A 80 -14.66 -2.97 -7.64
CA TYR A 80 -13.46 -2.18 -7.38
C TYR A 80 -12.32 -2.69 -8.24
N ASN A 81 -11.71 -1.79 -9.04
CA ASN A 81 -10.63 -2.13 -9.97
C ASN A 81 -9.37 -2.60 -9.25
N PHE A 82 -9.18 -2.19 -8.00
CA PHE A 82 -8.11 -2.67 -7.13
C PHE A 82 -7.91 -4.20 -7.20
N PHE A 83 -8.98 -4.98 -7.25
CA PHE A 83 -8.91 -6.44 -7.27
C PHE A 83 -8.63 -7.03 -8.66
N LYS A 84 -8.55 -6.22 -9.71
CA LYS A 84 -8.14 -6.65 -11.06
C LYS A 84 -6.63 -6.77 -11.20
N ASP A 85 -5.86 -6.13 -10.30
CA ASP A 85 -4.39 -6.12 -10.29
C ASP A 85 -3.77 -5.71 -11.64
N GLU A 86 -4.36 -4.72 -12.30
CA GLU A 86 -3.94 -4.28 -13.65
C GLU A 86 -2.48 -3.79 -13.67
N GLN A 87 -2.00 -3.20 -12.58
CA GLN A 87 -0.62 -2.69 -12.47
C GLN A 87 0.43 -3.81 -12.52
N HIS A 88 0.05 -5.06 -12.21
CA HIS A 88 0.93 -6.23 -12.21
C HIS A 88 0.48 -7.29 -13.22
N ALA A 89 -0.10 -6.86 -14.34
CA ALA A 89 -0.60 -7.73 -15.40
C ALA A 89 -1.58 -8.82 -14.91
N GLY A 90 -2.34 -8.51 -13.86
CA GLY A 90 -3.35 -9.43 -13.33
C GLY A 90 -2.80 -10.63 -12.55
N ARG A 91 -1.53 -10.61 -12.15
CA ARG A 91 -0.87 -11.74 -11.46
C ARG A 91 -1.62 -12.23 -10.22
N ASP A 92 -2.16 -11.31 -9.45
CA ASP A 92 -2.95 -11.58 -8.25
C ASP A 92 -4.43 -11.20 -8.44
N ALA A 93 -4.90 -11.11 -9.68
CA ALA A 93 -6.29 -10.77 -9.98
C ALA A 93 -7.26 -11.78 -9.38
N ILE A 94 -8.34 -11.26 -8.80
CA ILE A 94 -9.38 -12.08 -8.17
C ILE A 94 -10.64 -11.98 -9.00
N PHE A 95 -11.11 -13.11 -9.51
CA PHE A 95 -12.33 -13.20 -10.32
C PHE A 95 -13.45 -13.94 -9.57
N GLY A 96 -14.70 -13.65 -9.92
CA GLY A 96 -15.87 -14.40 -9.43
C GLY A 96 -16.26 -14.21 -7.96
N LEU A 97 -15.56 -13.37 -7.19
CA LEU A 97 -15.83 -13.13 -5.76
C LEU A 97 -16.39 -11.72 -5.51
N ASP A 98 -17.27 -11.22 -6.37
CA ASP A 98 -17.77 -9.83 -6.28
C ASP A 98 -18.52 -9.53 -4.98
N ILE A 99 -19.34 -10.47 -4.50
CA ILE A 99 -20.10 -10.30 -3.25
C ILE A 99 -19.17 -10.29 -2.02
N PRO A 100 -18.26 -11.27 -1.80
CA PRO A 100 -17.32 -11.23 -0.69
C PRO A 100 -16.40 -9.99 -0.72
N ARG A 101 -15.90 -9.60 -1.89
CA ARG A 101 -15.05 -8.39 -2.04
C ARG A 101 -15.80 -7.13 -1.63
N ARG A 102 -17.04 -6.96 -2.10
CA ARG A 102 -17.88 -5.84 -1.72
C ARG A 102 -18.16 -5.81 -0.22
N ARG A 103 -18.42 -6.97 0.40
CA ARG A 103 -18.60 -7.06 1.86
C ARG A 103 -17.34 -6.63 2.60
N LEU A 104 -16.16 -7.07 2.17
CA LEU A 104 -14.89 -6.66 2.75
C LEU A 104 -14.70 -5.14 2.65
N VAL A 105 -14.91 -4.55 1.48
CA VAL A 105 -14.77 -3.10 1.29
C VAL A 105 -15.82 -2.34 2.11
N SER A 106 -17.05 -2.85 2.24
CA SER A 106 -18.08 -2.25 3.09
C SER A 106 -17.68 -2.24 4.57
N VAL A 107 -17.04 -3.32 5.07
CA VAL A 107 -16.51 -3.37 6.44
C VAL A 107 -15.37 -2.36 6.62
N LEU A 108 -14.45 -2.27 5.65
CA LEU A 108 -13.36 -1.29 5.67
C LEU A 108 -13.89 0.15 5.63
N HIS A 109 -14.90 0.42 4.81
CA HIS A 109 -15.58 1.72 4.76
C HIS A 109 -16.21 2.06 6.13
N SER A 110 -16.97 1.13 6.74
CA SER A 110 -17.57 1.36 8.04
C SER A 110 -16.54 1.61 9.13
N ALA A 111 -15.39 0.91 9.08
CA ALA A 111 -14.27 1.14 9.98
C ALA A 111 -13.60 2.50 9.74
N ALA A 112 -13.47 2.92 8.48
CA ALA A 112 -12.96 4.24 8.11
C ALA A 112 -13.85 5.38 8.65
N GLN A 113 -15.17 5.16 8.70
CA GLN A 113 -16.16 6.10 9.26
C GLN A 113 -16.31 6.00 10.80
N ARG A 114 -15.55 5.11 11.46
CA ARG A 114 -15.60 4.89 12.91
C ARG A 114 -16.98 4.44 13.43
N TYR A 115 -17.67 3.61 12.64
CA TYR A 115 -18.98 3.03 13.04
C TYR A 115 -18.86 1.81 13.98
N GLY A 116 -17.72 1.66 14.66
CA GLY A 116 -17.46 0.59 15.62
C GLY A 116 -16.88 -0.69 15.01
N THR A 117 -16.83 -0.82 13.70
CA THR A 117 -16.23 -1.98 13.01
C THR A 117 -14.71 -1.99 13.08
N GLU A 118 -14.06 -0.86 13.36
CA GLU A 118 -12.62 -0.74 13.57
C GLU A 118 -12.10 -1.52 14.79
N ARG A 119 -12.99 -1.90 15.69
CA ARG A 119 -12.68 -2.70 16.90
C ARG A 119 -12.90 -4.19 16.70
N ARG A 120 -13.32 -4.62 15.50
CA ARG A 120 -13.62 -6.01 15.18
C ARG A 120 -12.49 -6.66 14.39
N VAL A 121 -12.28 -7.95 14.65
CA VAL A 121 -11.38 -8.78 13.83
C VAL A 121 -12.10 -9.20 12.56
N ILE A 122 -11.45 -9.03 11.40
CA ILE A 122 -11.96 -9.50 10.12
C ILE A 122 -11.41 -10.91 9.88
N LEU A 123 -12.29 -11.92 9.88
CA LEU A 123 -11.92 -13.29 9.57
C LEU A 123 -12.28 -13.61 8.12
N LEU A 124 -11.25 -13.91 7.31
CA LEU A 124 -11.43 -14.43 5.96
C LEU A 124 -11.54 -15.95 6.02
N HIS A 125 -12.76 -16.46 6.00
CA HIS A 125 -13.05 -17.90 6.03
C HIS A 125 -13.43 -18.43 4.65
N GLY A 126 -13.00 -19.66 4.32
CA GLY A 126 -13.33 -20.31 3.06
C GLY A 126 -12.38 -21.48 2.74
N PRO A 127 -12.69 -22.30 1.73
CA PRO A 127 -11.88 -23.45 1.33
C PRO A 127 -10.50 -23.05 0.82
N VAL A 128 -9.63 -24.04 0.62
CA VAL A 128 -8.32 -23.83 -0.02
C VAL A 128 -8.56 -23.33 -1.45
N GLY A 129 -7.73 -22.36 -1.91
CA GLY A 129 -7.89 -21.76 -3.24
C GLY A 129 -8.89 -20.60 -3.33
N SER A 130 -9.59 -20.23 -2.24
CA SER A 130 -10.58 -19.12 -2.24
C SER A 130 -9.94 -17.71 -2.11
N SER A 131 -8.74 -17.53 -2.61
CA SER A 131 -8.04 -16.22 -2.72
C SER A 131 -7.85 -15.44 -1.41
N LYS A 132 -7.96 -16.06 -0.22
CA LYS A 132 -7.81 -15.38 1.07
C LYS A 132 -6.43 -14.72 1.25
N SER A 133 -5.39 -15.51 1.02
CA SER A 133 -3.99 -15.03 1.09
C SER A 133 -3.68 -14.02 -0.01
N THR A 134 -4.30 -14.18 -1.18
CA THR A 134 -4.17 -13.24 -2.30
C THR A 134 -4.77 -11.88 -1.94
N ILE A 135 -5.94 -11.83 -1.31
CA ILE A 135 -6.56 -10.59 -0.82
C ILE A 135 -5.62 -9.88 0.16
N ALA A 136 -5.08 -10.60 1.16
CA ALA A 136 -4.17 -10.02 2.13
C ALA A 136 -2.90 -9.47 1.47
N ARG A 137 -2.32 -10.21 0.52
CA ARG A 137 -1.14 -9.79 -0.26
C ARG A 137 -1.42 -8.57 -1.12
N LEU A 138 -2.57 -8.52 -1.81
CA LEU A 138 -3.00 -7.35 -2.58
C LEU A 138 -3.13 -6.11 -1.71
N ILE A 139 -3.80 -6.21 -0.56
CA ILE A 139 -3.95 -5.08 0.35
C ILE A 139 -2.59 -4.58 0.84
N LYS A 140 -1.68 -5.49 1.24
CA LYS A 140 -0.34 -5.13 1.68
C LYS A 140 0.42 -4.38 0.59
N ARG A 141 0.49 -4.94 -0.62
CA ARG A 141 1.18 -4.35 -1.76
C ARG A 141 0.55 -3.01 -2.16
N GLY A 142 -0.77 -2.96 -2.27
CA GLY A 142 -1.48 -1.72 -2.58
C GLY A 142 -1.21 -0.61 -1.57
N MET A 143 -1.10 -0.94 -0.27
CA MET A 143 -0.72 0.03 0.76
C MET A 143 0.73 0.50 0.64
N GLU A 144 1.66 -0.38 0.27
CA GLU A 144 3.06 -0.02 0.01
C GLU A 144 3.15 0.96 -1.16
N GLU A 145 2.45 0.70 -2.26
CA GLU A 145 2.40 1.56 -3.44
C GLU A 145 1.68 2.89 -3.14
N TYR A 146 0.51 2.82 -2.51
CA TYR A 146 -0.26 4.01 -2.13
C TYR A 146 0.52 4.93 -1.20
N SER A 147 1.30 4.38 -0.26
CA SER A 147 2.12 5.16 0.67
C SER A 147 3.22 5.97 -0.01
N ARG A 148 3.61 5.61 -1.25
CA ARG A 148 4.57 6.36 -2.07
C ARG A 148 3.92 7.48 -2.86
N THR A 149 2.59 7.51 -2.92
CA THR A 149 1.86 8.58 -3.63
C THR A 149 1.70 9.82 -2.74
N PRO A 150 1.60 11.03 -3.30
CA PRO A 150 1.36 12.25 -2.52
C PRO A 150 0.10 12.20 -1.65
N ARG A 151 -0.92 11.45 -2.07
CA ARG A 151 -2.16 11.25 -1.31
C ARG A 151 -2.01 10.24 -0.17
N GLY A 152 -1.10 9.29 -0.31
CA GLY A 152 -0.87 8.21 0.65
C GLY A 152 0.20 8.50 1.68
N LEU A 153 0.98 9.57 1.51
CA LEU A 153 2.03 9.95 2.45
C LEU A 153 1.44 10.28 3.83
N CYS A 154 2.01 9.67 4.86
CA CYS A 154 1.71 9.98 6.26
C CYS A 154 2.58 11.08 6.83
N THR A 155 3.71 11.35 6.18
CA THR A 155 4.70 12.35 6.58
C THR A 155 4.86 13.35 5.46
N PRO A 156 5.11 14.63 5.79
CA PRO A 156 5.40 15.63 4.78
C PRO A 156 6.77 15.35 4.20
N THR A 157 6.82 14.84 2.99
CA THR A 157 8.01 14.96 2.18
C THR A 157 8.11 16.39 1.72
N SER A 158 9.21 17.05 2.04
CA SER A 158 9.54 18.33 1.47
C SER A 158 9.59 18.22 -0.05
N GLY A 159 8.51 18.64 -0.71
CA GLY A 159 8.45 19.08 -2.09
C GLY A 159 9.20 18.28 -3.15
N ARG A 160 8.83 17.02 -3.40
CA ARG A 160 9.18 16.38 -4.68
C ARG A 160 7.94 16.23 -5.52
N SER A 161 7.85 17.07 -6.55
CA SER A 161 6.94 16.89 -7.68
C SER A 161 7.17 15.51 -8.30
N PRO A 162 6.12 14.75 -8.67
CA PRO A 162 6.31 13.51 -9.41
C PRO A 162 7.04 13.84 -10.71
N ARG A 163 8.13 13.16 -10.98
CA ARG A 163 8.78 13.24 -12.28
C ARG A 163 7.83 12.69 -13.32
N SER A 164 7.47 13.56 -14.26
CA SER A 164 6.82 13.25 -15.53
C SER A 164 7.64 12.26 -16.33
#